data_43cbc3171d6250b9e6904614e922ac84
#
_entry.id   43cbc3171d6250b9e6904614e922ac84
#
_cell.length_a   1.000
_cell.length_b   1.000
_cell.length_c   1.000
_cell.angle_alpha   90.00
_cell.angle_beta   90.00
_cell.angle_gamma   90.00
#
_symmetry.space_group_name_H-M   'P 1'
#
loop_
_entity.id
_entity.type
_entity.pdbx_description
1 polymer ?
#
loop_
_entity_poly.entity_id
_entity_poly.type
_entity_poly.pdbx_seq_one_letter_code
_entity_poly.pdbx_strand_id
1 'polypeptide(L)'
;MQVKVLASGSKGNVTYVCENDTRILIDIGMRCCYVEEKLKEMNVDPRSIDAILITHIHNDHIMGLHTFARKYKTKVYISESMKSHISCDNYGYLSSSFDIKNINVKAFRTSHDVESFGYLINDELVYITDTGYINERYFDLLSNKKMYIMESNHDVEMLMEGSYPYHLKQRILKDTGHLSNEESSKYLSHFIGNNTSCVVLAHLSETNNNEEIALCEFKKREKKYNGKVLVAHQLECTELIQI
;
A
#
# COMPACT_ATOMS: atom_id res chain seq x y z
N MET A 1 -15.42 -5.94 -5.16
CA MET A 1 -14.26 -6.21 -4.27
C MET A 1 -14.38 -5.36 -3.01
N GLN A 2 -14.00 -5.90 -1.85
CA GLN A 2 -13.96 -5.17 -0.57
C GLN A 2 -12.52 -4.87 -0.20
N VAL A 3 -12.23 -3.65 0.23
CA VAL A 3 -10.88 -3.20 0.60
C VAL A 3 -10.93 -2.43 1.91
N LYS A 4 -9.97 -2.67 2.80
CA LYS A 4 -9.81 -1.92 4.05
C LYS A 4 -8.34 -1.78 4.39
N VAL A 5 -7.86 -0.54 4.53
CA VAL A 5 -6.53 -0.30 5.07
C VAL A 5 -6.61 -0.42 6.58
N LEU A 6 -5.87 -1.36 7.17
CA LEU A 6 -5.89 -1.64 8.60
C LEU A 6 -4.86 -0.80 9.36
N ALA A 7 -3.75 -0.45 8.70
CA ALA A 7 -2.73 0.47 9.17
C ALA A 7 -1.93 0.99 7.96
N SER A 8 -1.44 2.22 8.02
CA SER A 8 -0.62 2.79 6.95
C SER A 8 0.33 3.86 7.46
N GLY A 9 1.63 3.69 7.17
CA GLY A 9 2.71 4.60 7.51
C GLY A 9 3.93 3.90 8.10
N SER A 10 4.94 4.65 8.55
CA SER A 10 6.25 4.13 8.98
C SER A 10 6.24 3.24 10.24
N LYS A 11 5.11 3.10 10.92
CA LYS A 11 4.96 2.15 12.04
C LYS A 11 4.43 0.80 11.60
N GLY A 12 3.76 0.73 10.45
CA GLY A 12 3.29 -0.52 9.90
C GLY A 12 2.20 -0.34 8.85
N ASN A 13 2.28 -1.15 7.81
CA ASN A 13 1.37 -1.17 6.69
C ASN A 13 0.68 -2.53 6.61
N VAL A 14 -0.64 -2.53 6.55
CA VAL A 14 -1.48 -3.72 6.37
C VAL A 14 -2.74 -3.34 5.64
N THR A 15 -3.03 -3.98 4.53
CA THR A 15 -4.27 -3.77 3.78
C THR A 15 -4.98 -5.10 3.56
N TYR A 16 -6.26 -5.15 3.90
CA TYR A 16 -7.14 -6.28 3.64
C TYR A 16 -7.87 -6.09 2.32
N VAL A 17 -7.90 -7.15 1.52
CA VAL A 17 -8.65 -7.21 0.25
C VAL A 17 -9.46 -8.50 0.21
N CYS A 18 -10.73 -8.41 -0.19
CA CYS A 18 -11.61 -9.55 -0.34
C CYS A 18 -12.40 -9.48 -1.64
N GLU A 19 -12.39 -10.57 -2.39
CA GLU A 19 -13.22 -10.75 -3.57
C GLU A 19 -13.93 -12.08 -3.49
N ASN A 20 -15.26 -12.04 -3.43
CA ASN A 20 -16.08 -13.21 -3.11
C ASN A 20 -15.59 -13.87 -1.81
N ASP A 21 -15.16 -15.14 -1.87
CA ASP A 21 -14.65 -15.88 -0.72
C ASP A 21 -13.10 -15.85 -0.59
N THR A 22 -12.41 -15.13 -1.48
CA THR A 22 -10.95 -15.03 -1.46
C THR A 22 -10.52 -13.81 -0.66
N ARG A 23 -9.69 -14.01 0.37
CA ARG A 23 -9.20 -12.99 1.27
C ARG A 23 -7.69 -12.93 1.26
N ILE A 24 -7.14 -11.77 1.02
CA ILE A 24 -5.70 -11.55 1.05
C ILE A 24 -5.34 -10.36 1.95
N LEU A 25 -4.10 -10.38 2.44
CA LEU A 25 -3.47 -9.21 3.03
C LEU A 25 -2.36 -8.72 2.10
N ILE A 26 -2.20 -7.41 2.01
CA ILE A 26 -1.02 -6.78 1.42
C ILE A 26 -0.23 -6.21 2.59
N ASP A 27 0.97 -6.77 2.79
CA ASP A 27 1.87 -6.56 3.91
C ASP A 27 1.31 -6.96 5.30
N ILE A 28 2.18 -7.18 6.26
CA ILE A 28 1.89 -7.33 7.69
C ILE A 28 2.96 -6.56 8.48
N GLY A 29 2.96 -5.26 8.35
CA GLY A 29 3.89 -4.36 9.04
C GLY A 29 3.54 -4.13 10.52
N MET A 30 2.37 -4.57 10.97
CA MET A 30 1.93 -4.48 12.35
C MET A 30 2.09 -5.82 13.08
N ARG A 31 2.19 -5.80 14.43
CA ARG A 31 2.23 -7.02 15.23
C ARG A 31 1.04 -7.92 14.90
N CYS A 32 1.28 -9.24 14.94
CA CYS A 32 0.24 -10.24 14.63
C CYS A 32 -1.05 -10.04 15.44
N CYS A 33 -0.95 -9.74 16.73
CA CYS A 33 -2.12 -9.50 17.59
C CYS A 33 -2.96 -8.29 17.14
N TYR A 34 -2.32 -7.23 16.63
CA TYR A 34 -3.03 -6.08 16.05
C TYR A 34 -3.84 -6.51 14.83
N VAL A 35 -3.21 -7.24 13.89
CA VAL A 35 -3.88 -7.72 12.69
C VAL A 35 -5.05 -8.64 13.03
N GLU A 36 -4.87 -9.55 14.00
CA GLU A 36 -5.92 -10.43 14.52
C GLU A 36 -7.10 -9.66 15.10
N GLU A 37 -6.82 -8.62 15.87
CA GLU A 37 -7.84 -7.74 16.45
C GLU A 37 -8.65 -7.03 15.34
N LYS A 38 -7.95 -6.44 14.36
CA LYS A 38 -8.61 -5.72 13.25
C LYS A 38 -9.43 -6.64 12.33
N LEU A 39 -8.96 -7.85 12.08
CA LEU A 39 -9.73 -8.86 11.37
C LEU A 39 -10.97 -9.28 12.16
N LYS A 40 -10.84 -9.47 13.47
CA LYS A 40 -11.96 -9.81 14.35
C LYS A 40 -13.02 -8.72 14.40
N GLU A 41 -12.62 -7.45 14.47
CA GLU A 41 -13.54 -6.30 14.38
C GLU A 41 -14.39 -6.31 13.09
N MET A 42 -13.85 -6.92 12.02
CA MET A 42 -14.54 -7.11 10.73
C MET A 42 -15.31 -8.43 10.65
N ASN A 43 -15.36 -9.24 11.73
CA ASN A 43 -15.87 -10.61 11.73
C ASN A 43 -15.16 -11.54 10.73
N VAL A 44 -13.88 -11.31 10.46
CA VAL A 44 -13.04 -12.14 9.59
C VAL A 44 -12.16 -13.04 10.46
N ASP A 45 -12.29 -14.37 10.29
CA ASP A 45 -11.39 -15.34 10.92
C ASP A 45 -9.99 -15.22 10.27
N PRO A 46 -8.91 -14.98 11.03
CA PRO A 46 -7.55 -14.97 10.48
C PRO A 46 -7.17 -16.25 9.71
N ARG A 47 -7.77 -17.39 10.04
CA ARG A 47 -7.59 -18.66 9.29
C ARG A 47 -8.16 -18.61 7.88
N SER A 48 -9.06 -17.69 7.61
CA SER A 48 -9.68 -17.53 6.28
C SER A 48 -8.84 -16.67 5.32
N ILE A 49 -7.69 -16.15 5.76
CA ILE A 49 -6.77 -15.43 4.89
C ILE A 49 -6.03 -16.43 3.99
N ASP A 50 -6.30 -16.36 2.71
CA ASP A 50 -5.76 -17.27 1.69
C ASP A 50 -4.29 -16.98 1.36
N ALA A 51 -3.92 -15.71 1.35
CA ALA A 51 -2.56 -15.32 1.04
C ALA A 51 -2.18 -13.94 1.62
N ILE A 52 -0.86 -13.73 1.71
CA ILE A 52 -0.23 -12.45 2.02
C ILE A 52 0.68 -12.09 0.85
N LEU A 53 0.52 -10.88 0.31
CA LEU A 53 1.42 -10.30 -0.68
C LEU A 53 2.39 -9.37 0.02
N ILE A 54 3.69 -9.50 -0.23
CA ILE A 54 4.71 -8.63 0.37
C ILE A 54 5.23 -7.66 -0.68
N THR A 55 5.12 -6.37 -0.39
CA THR A 55 5.66 -5.32 -1.27
C THR A 55 7.17 -5.28 -1.20
N HIS A 56 7.77 -5.26 -0.01
CA HIS A 56 9.20 -5.25 0.23
C HIS A 56 9.54 -5.66 1.68
N ILE A 57 10.84 -5.67 2.02
CA ILE A 57 11.34 -6.29 3.25
C ILE A 57 11.55 -5.33 4.43
N HIS A 58 11.17 -4.07 4.35
CA HIS A 58 11.27 -3.18 5.51
C HIS A 58 10.37 -3.65 6.66
N ASN A 59 10.80 -3.37 7.87
CA ASN A 59 10.15 -3.88 9.08
C ASN A 59 8.69 -3.46 9.22
N ASP A 60 8.35 -2.26 8.79
CA ASP A 60 6.98 -1.73 8.76
C ASP A 60 6.08 -2.36 7.66
N HIS A 61 6.61 -3.36 6.94
CA HIS A 61 5.84 -4.20 6.01
C HIS A 61 5.84 -5.69 6.40
N ILE A 62 6.78 -6.14 7.24
CA ILE A 62 6.92 -7.57 7.58
C ILE A 62 6.96 -7.87 9.07
N MET A 63 6.83 -6.89 9.98
CA MET A 63 6.99 -7.08 11.45
C MET A 63 6.16 -8.25 11.99
N GLY A 64 4.91 -8.38 11.60
CA GLY A 64 4.00 -9.45 12.06
C GLY A 64 4.01 -10.70 11.20
N LEU A 65 4.63 -10.64 10.03
CA LEU A 65 4.53 -11.66 8.99
C LEU A 65 4.88 -13.07 9.46
N HIS A 66 6.07 -13.25 10.05
CA HIS A 66 6.52 -14.56 10.50
C HIS A 66 5.55 -15.19 11.52
N THR A 67 5.08 -14.41 12.49
CA THR A 67 4.16 -14.89 13.51
C THR A 67 2.81 -15.27 12.93
N PHE A 68 2.26 -14.43 12.06
CA PHE A 68 0.96 -14.65 11.42
C PHE A 68 1.01 -15.85 10.48
N ALA A 69 1.97 -15.88 9.54
CA ALA A 69 2.11 -16.93 8.55
C ALA A 69 2.32 -18.31 9.19
N ARG A 70 3.16 -18.41 10.25
CA ARG A 70 3.37 -19.65 10.99
C ARG A 70 2.12 -20.10 11.75
N LYS A 71 1.42 -19.16 12.43
CA LYS A 71 0.23 -19.46 13.25
C LYS A 71 -0.94 -19.96 12.42
N TYR A 72 -1.17 -19.36 11.27
CA TYR A 72 -2.32 -19.65 10.40
C TYR A 72 -1.96 -20.47 9.17
N LYS A 73 -0.67 -20.77 8.97
CA LYS A 73 -0.13 -21.47 7.78
C LYS A 73 -0.50 -20.78 6.47
N THR A 74 -0.69 -19.47 6.51
CA THR A 74 -1.05 -18.65 5.37
C THR A 74 0.08 -18.63 4.35
N LYS A 75 -0.26 -18.75 3.06
CA LYS A 75 0.72 -18.68 1.97
C LYS A 75 1.21 -17.24 1.79
N VAL A 76 2.52 -17.05 1.69
CA VAL A 76 3.16 -15.74 1.51
C VAL A 76 3.74 -15.65 0.11
N TYR A 77 3.39 -14.61 -0.64
CA TYR A 77 3.95 -14.34 -1.95
C TYR A 77 5.07 -13.30 -1.84
N ILE A 78 6.26 -13.68 -2.28
CA ILE A 78 7.50 -12.90 -2.18
C ILE A 78 8.29 -12.97 -3.49
N SER A 79 9.19 -12.03 -3.71
CA SER A 79 10.20 -12.19 -4.77
C SER A 79 11.29 -13.17 -4.34
N GLU A 80 12.08 -13.64 -5.29
CA GLU A 80 13.19 -14.56 -5.00
C GLU A 80 14.25 -13.93 -4.09
N SER A 81 14.53 -12.63 -4.26
CA SER A 81 15.50 -11.91 -3.43
C SER A 81 15.04 -11.73 -1.98
N MET A 82 13.74 -11.64 -1.73
CA MET A 82 13.17 -11.49 -0.38
C MET A 82 13.32 -12.77 0.46
N LYS A 83 13.49 -13.93 -0.18
CA LYS A 83 13.51 -15.23 0.51
C LYS A 83 14.56 -15.32 1.62
N SER A 84 15.72 -14.70 1.46
CA SER A 84 16.77 -14.69 2.48
C SER A 84 16.42 -13.86 3.73
N HIS A 85 15.43 -12.97 3.62
CA HIS A 85 15.01 -12.07 4.69
C HIS A 85 13.68 -12.50 5.35
N ILE A 86 12.93 -13.39 4.70
CA ILE A 86 11.61 -13.82 5.15
C ILE A 86 11.63 -15.29 5.53
N SER A 87 11.47 -15.57 6.82
CA SER A 87 11.37 -16.93 7.35
C SER A 87 9.91 -17.39 7.35
N CYS A 88 9.49 -18.09 6.31
CA CYS A 88 8.21 -18.77 6.24
C CYS A 88 8.32 -20.08 5.46
N ASP A 89 7.55 -21.11 5.85
CA ASP A 89 7.59 -22.43 5.24
C ASP A 89 6.65 -22.53 4.02
N ASN A 90 5.57 -21.76 4.01
CA ASN A 90 4.56 -21.77 2.97
C ASN A 90 4.63 -20.47 2.15
N TYR A 91 5.39 -20.49 1.06
CA TYR A 91 5.55 -19.33 0.20
C TYR A 91 5.34 -19.67 -1.29
N GLY A 92 5.03 -18.64 -2.07
CA GLY A 92 5.04 -18.64 -3.52
C GLY A 92 5.86 -17.46 -4.04
N TYR A 93 6.35 -17.57 -5.26
CA TYR A 93 7.07 -16.45 -5.87
C TYR A 93 6.11 -15.52 -6.62
N LEU A 94 6.40 -14.23 -6.52
CA LEU A 94 5.77 -13.21 -7.34
C LEU A 94 6.14 -13.44 -8.81
N SER A 95 5.16 -13.37 -9.67
CA SER A 95 5.33 -13.27 -11.12
C SER A 95 4.64 -12.01 -11.62
N SER A 96 4.86 -11.66 -12.88
CA SER A 96 4.24 -10.46 -13.47
C SER A 96 2.71 -10.50 -13.42
N SER A 97 2.11 -11.71 -13.46
CA SER A 97 0.69 -11.93 -13.25
C SER A 97 0.46 -13.35 -12.73
N PHE A 98 -0.41 -13.50 -11.72
CA PHE A 98 -0.80 -14.79 -11.14
C PHE A 98 -2.16 -14.68 -10.44
N ASP A 99 -2.77 -15.84 -10.17
CA ASP A 99 -4.07 -15.91 -9.52
C ASP A 99 -3.96 -16.48 -8.12
N ILE A 100 -4.75 -15.91 -7.22
CA ILE A 100 -5.03 -16.43 -5.88
C ILE A 100 -6.54 -16.68 -5.85
N LYS A 101 -6.98 -17.88 -6.21
CA LYS A 101 -8.40 -18.24 -6.38
C LYS A 101 -9.11 -17.24 -7.32
N ASN A 102 -9.98 -16.37 -6.78
CA ASN A 102 -10.78 -15.39 -7.52
C ASN A 102 -10.10 -14.02 -7.68
N ILE A 103 -8.88 -13.88 -7.18
CA ILE A 103 -8.11 -12.62 -7.25
C ILE A 103 -6.97 -12.80 -8.25
N ASN A 104 -7.00 -12.01 -9.33
CA ASN A 104 -5.86 -11.83 -10.22
C ASN A 104 -4.95 -10.74 -9.69
N VAL A 105 -3.67 -11.02 -9.62
CA VAL A 105 -2.62 -10.09 -9.14
C VAL A 105 -1.63 -9.84 -10.26
N LYS A 106 -1.43 -8.59 -10.62
CA LYS A 106 -0.30 -8.15 -11.45
C LYS A 106 0.68 -7.39 -10.56
N ALA A 107 1.90 -7.91 -10.43
CA ALA A 107 2.96 -7.26 -9.68
C ALA A 107 3.83 -6.42 -10.63
N PHE A 108 4.17 -5.21 -10.22
CA PHE A 108 5.04 -4.31 -10.96
C PHE A 108 6.08 -3.68 -10.03
N ARG A 109 7.25 -3.33 -10.58
CA ARG A 109 8.35 -2.75 -9.79
C ARG A 109 8.04 -1.31 -9.40
N THR A 110 8.26 -0.99 -8.13
CA THR A 110 8.35 0.38 -7.63
C THR A 110 9.81 0.78 -7.43
N SER A 111 10.07 2.06 -7.24
CA SER A 111 11.40 2.59 -7.04
C SER A 111 11.66 2.88 -5.57
N HIS A 112 12.38 1.98 -4.92
CA HIS A 112 12.71 2.10 -3.51
C HIS A 112 14.16 1.67 -3.24
N ASP A 113 14.67 1.88 -2.02
CA ASP A 113 16.05 1.55 -1.65
C ASP A 113 16.31 0.04 -1.48
N VAL A 114 15.24 -0.76 -1.46
CA VAL A 114 15.26 -2.23 -1.58
C VAL A 114 14.33 -2.66 -2.72
N GLU A 115 14.43 -3.93 -3.12
CA GLU A 115 13.51 -4.49 -4.11
C GLU A 115 12.06 -4.35 -3.64
N SER A 116 11.23 -3.66 -4.43
CA SER A 116 9.88 -3.28 -4.05
C SER A 116 8.88 -3.44 -5.20
N PHE A 117 7.62 -3.72 -4.84
CA PHE A 117 6.53 -3.99 -5.77
C PHE A 117 5.27 -3.21 -5.39
N GLY A 118 4.59 -2.70 -6.41
CA GLY A 118 3.18 -2.35 -6.36
C GLY A 118 2.32 -3.48 -6.92
N TYR A 119 1.03 -3.43 -6.65
CA TYR A 119 0.06 -4.43 -7.10
C TYR A 119 -1.11 -3.80 -7.82
N LEU A 120 -1.52 -4.44 -8.92
CA LEU A 120 -2.82 -4.21 -9.54
C LEU A 120 -3.67 -5.47 -9.33
N ILE A 121 -4.76 -5.33 -8.60
CA ILE A 121 -5.66 -6.41 -8.20
C ILE A 121 -6.93 -6.36 -9.04
N ASN A 122 -7.27 -7.48 -9.71
CA ASN A 122 -8.45 -7.67 -10.58
C ASN A 122 -8.64 -6.57 -11.64
N ASP A 123 -7.57 -5.91 -12.04
CA ASP A 123 -7.60 -4.75 -12.95
C ASP A 123 -8.42 -3.55 -12.41
N GLU A 124 -8.68 -3.53 -11.11
CA GLU A 124 -9.57 -2.57 -10.43
C GLU A 124 -8.88 -1.76 -9.32
N LEU A 125 -8.06 -2.40 -8.48
CA LEU A 125 -7.35 -1.77 -7.36
C LEU A 125 -5.86 -1.64 -7.66
N VAL A 126 -5.35 -0.41 -7.65
CA VAL A 126 -3.91 -0.11 -7.65
C VAL A 126 -3.45 0.12 -6.21
N TYR A 127 -2.38 -0.58 -5.81
CA TYR A 127 -1.72 -0.42 -4.52
C TYR A 127 -0.26 -0.04 -4.73
N ILE A 128 0.12 1.14 -4.27
CA ILE A 128 1.48 1.67 -4.36
C ILE A 128 1.82 2.39 -3.06
N THR A 129 2.80 1.86 -2.34
CA THR A 129 3.46 2.49 -1.21
C THR A 129 4.97 2.43 -1.43
N ASP A 130 5.71 3.24 -0.72
CA ASP A 130 7.18 3.21 -0.70
C ASP A 130 7.81 3.27 -2.10
N THR A 131 7.67 4.41 -2.71
CA THR A 131 8.27 4.68 -4.03
C THR A 131 8.65 6.15 -4.18
N GLY A 132 9.82 6.42 -4.71
CA GLY A 132 10.24 7.78 -5.03
C GLY A 132 9.74 8.26 -6.40
N TYR A 133 9.42 7.33 -7.32
CA TYR A 133 8.75 7.65 -8.60
C TYR A 133 8.04 6.42 -9.17
N ILE A 134 7.09 6.66 -10.09
CA ILE A 134 6.41 5.63 -10.86
C ILE A 134 6.90 5.68 -12.31
N ASN A 135 7.44 4.56 -12.80
CA ASN A 135 7.96 4.49 -14.16
C ASN A 135 6.83 4.60 -15.20
N GLU A 136 7.01 5.46 -16.20
CA GLU A 136 6.01 5.76 -17.23
C GLU A 136 5.53 4.51 -18.01
N ARG A 137 6.36 3.47 -18.12
CA ARG A 137 5.97 2.19 -18.75
C ARG A 137 4.74 1.53 -18.12
N TYR A 138 4.39 1.92 -16.89
CA TYR A 138 3.21 1.39 -16.19
C TYR A 138 1.99 2.30 -16.30
N PHE A 139 2.07 3.46 -16.92
CA PHE A 139 0.97 4.42 -16.96
C PHE A 139 -0.29 3.85 -17.60
N ASP A 140 -0.16 3.20 -18.75
CA ASP A 140 -1.31 2.54 -19.41
C ASP A 140 -1.90 1.42 -18.54
N LEU A 141 -1.03 0.64 -17.87
CA LEU A 141 -1.46 -0.43 -16.96
C LEU A 141 -2.25 0.11 -15.77
N LEU A 142 -1.85 1.25 -15.22
CA LEU A 142 -2.38 1.80 -13.97
C LEU A 142 -3.52 2.80 -14.18
N SER A 143 -3.74 3.29 -15.39
CA SER A 143 -4.74 4.33 -15.66
C SER A 143 -6.17 3.80 -15.58
N ASN A 144 -7.10 4.69 -15.17
CA ASN A 144 -8.55 4.51 -15.18
C ASN A 144 -9.04 3.26 -14.39
N LYS A 145 -8.39 2.98 -13.25
CA LYS A 145 -8.81 1.90 -12.35
C LYS A 145 -9.87 2.41 -11.36
N LYS A 146 -10.61 1.49 -10.74
CA LYS A 146 -11.70 1.84 -9.82
C LYS A 146 -11.20 2.48 -8.53
N MET A 147 -10.04 2.01 -8.01
CA MET A 147 -9.50 2.46 -6.74
C MET A 147 -7.98 2.56 -6.77
N TYR A 148 -7.48 3.59 -6.10
CA TYR A 148 -6.05 3.78 -5.86
C TYR A 148 -5.78 3.87 -4.35
N ILE A 149 -4.86 3.05 -3.86
CA ILE A 149 -4.16 3.25 -2.59
C ILE A 149 -2.76 3.72 -2.99
N MET A 150 -2.51 5.01 -2.79
CA MET A 150 -1.33 5.69 -3.32
C MET A 150 -0.57 6.36 -2.19
N GLU A 151 0.75 6.16 -2.16
CA GLU A 151 1.61 6.89 -1.26
C GLU A 151 1.44 8.40 -1.41
N SER A 152 1.35 9.09 -0.27
CA SER A 152 1.39 10.55 -0.13
C SER A 152 2.18 10.85 1.15
N ASN A 153 3.51 10.63 1.09
CA ASN A 153 4.32 10.50 2.29
C ASN A 153 4.55 11.83 3.00
N HIS A 154 4.98 12.86 2.29
CA HIS A 154 5.42 14.09 2.94
C HIS A 154 5.01 15.34 2.16
N ASP A 155 4.85 16.42 2.89
CA ASP A 155 4.89 17.77 2.36
C ASP A 155 6.35 18.21 2.27
N VAL A 156 6.74 18.80 1.14
CA VAL A 156 8.15 19.15 0.87
C VAL A 156 8.64 20.27 1.81
N GLU A 157 7.80 21.26 2.09
CA GLU A 157 8.14 22.39 2.98
C GLU A 157 8.29 21.89 4.42
N MET A 158 7.32 21.12 4.94
CA MET A 158 7.42 20.52 6.26
C MET A 158 8.66 19.64 6.40
N LEU A 159 8.99 18.84 5.39
CA LEU A 159 10.19 18.01 5.40
C LEU A 159 11.46 18.87 5.46
N MET A 160 11.55 19.92 4.63
CA MET A 160 12.75 20.76 4.57
C MET A 160 12.95 21.59 5.82
N GLU A 161 11.89 22.10 6.43
CA GLU A 161 11.93 22.88 7.67
C GLU A 161 11.93 22.01 8.94
N GLY A 162 11.48 20.75 8.82
CA GLY A 162 11.32 19.82 9.94
C GLY A 162 12.63 19.40 10.60
N SER A 163 12.50 18.69 11.71
CA SER A 163 13.61 18.29 12.60
C SER A 163 14.49 17.15 12.07
N TYR A 164 14.15 16.53 10.95
CA TYR A 164 14.93 15.41 10.42
C TYR A 164 16.35 15.84 10.03
N PRO A 165 17.38 15.01 10.32
CA PRO A 165 18.74 15.27 9.85
C PRO A 165 18.81 15.40 8.32
N TYR A 166 19.70 16.24 7.82
CA TYR A 166 19.80 16.52 6.38
C TYR A 166 19.95 15.25 5.51
N HIS A 167 20.76 14.28 5.95
CA HIS A 167 20.93 13.03 5.21
C HIS A 167 19.64 12.22 5.07
N LEU A 168 18.75 12.27 6.09
CA LEU A 168 17.45 11.61 6.05
C LEU A 168 16.50 12.34 5.10
N LYS A 169 16.47 13.68 5.13
CA LYS A 169 15.70 14.48 4.17
C LYS A 169 16.10 14.15 2.73
N GLN A 170 17.41 14.09 2.47
CA GLN A 170 17.94 13.73 1.16
C GLN A 170 17.56 12.28 0.74
N ARG A 171 17.54 11.32 1.67
CA ARG A 171 17.09 9.95 1.39
C ARG A 171 15.61 9.91 1.00
N ILE A 172 14.76 10.66 1.71
CA ILE A 172 13.31 10.73 1.44
C ILE A 172 13.03 11.33 0.06
N LEU A 173 13.76 12.39 -0.32
CA LEU A 173 13.56 13.11 -1.58
C LEU A 173 14.16 12.43 -2.82
N LYS A 174 14.89 11.33 -2.68
CA LYS A 174 15.47 10.61 -3.84
C LYS A 174 14.41 9.85 -4.61
N ASP A 175 14.73 9.53 -5.86
CA ASP A 175 13.92 8.62 -6.70
C ASP A 175 13.69 7.23 -6.08
N THR A 176 14.51 6.85 -5.10
CA THR A 176 14.36 5.62 -4.30
C THR A 176 13.82 5.89 -2.90
N GLY A 177 13.33 7.09 -2.64
CA GLY A 177 12.71 7.49 -1.38
C GLY A 177 11.20 7.33 -1.40
N HIS A 178 10.48 8.43 -1.19
CA HIS A 178 9.03 8.45 -1.07
C HIS A 178 8.41 9.59 -1.89
N LEU A 179 7.17 9.38 -2.37
CA LEU A 179 6.41 10.43 -3.04
C LEU A 179 6.01 11.53 -2.08
N SER A 180 6.26 12.78 -2.46
CA SER A 180 5.62 13.93 -1.82
C SER A 180 4.13 13.98 -2.14
N ASN A 181 3.37 14.78 -1.39
CA ASN A 181 1.95 15.04 -1.69
C ASN A 181 1.77 15.57 -3.12
N GLU A 182 2.69 16.42 -3.57
CA GLU A 182 2.67 17.01 -4.90
C GLU A 182 2.88 15.96 -6.00
N GLU A 183 3.92 15.11 -5.89
CA GLU A 183 4.20 14.06 -6.87
C GLU A 183 3.11 12.97 -6.87
N SER A 184 2.63 12.58 -5.69
CA SER A 184 1.49 11.68 -5.55
C SER A 184 0.27 12.19 -6.32
N SER A 185 -0.11 13.45 -6.08
CA SER A 185 -1.24 14.10 -6.74
C SER A 185 -1.04 14.25 -8.24
N LYS A 186 0.19 14.46 -8.69
CA LYS A 186 0.55 14.51 -10.11
C LYS A 186 0.37 13.14 -10.80
N TYR A 187 0.83 12.05 -10.18
CA TYR A 187 0.58 10.71 -10.71
C TYR A 187 -0.90 10.37 -10.71
N LEU A 188 -1.62 10.66 -9.62
CA LEU A 188 -3.06 10.44 -9.55
C LEU A 188 -3.81 11.19 -10.66
N SER A 189 -3.37 12.41 -11.02
CA SER A 189 -4.00 13.17 -12.11
C SER A 189 -3.82 12.52 -13.50
N HIS A 190 -2.79 11.70 -13.68
CA HIS A 190 -2.62 10.89 -14.89
C HIS A 190 -3.48 9.61 -14.87
N PHE A 191 -3.70 9.05 -13.67
CA PHE A 191 -4.33 7.74 -13.53
C PHE A 191 -5.84 7.80 -13.37
N ILE A 192 -6.36 8.81 -12.69
CA ILE A 192 -7.80 8.98 -12.44
C ILE A 192 -8.54 9.14 -13.76
N GLY A 193 -9.60 8.36 -13.92
CA GLY A 193 -10.47 8.40 -15.09
C GLY A 193 -11.93 8.19 -14.70
N ASN A 194 -12.78 7.98 -15.69
CA ASN A 194 -14.24 7.86 -15.50
C ASN A 194 -14.64 6.65 -14.62
N ASN A 195 -13.80 5.62 -14.55
CA ASN A 195 -14.06 4.44 -13.73
C ASN A 195 -13.62 4.63 -12.27
N THR A 196 -12.85 5.67 -11.96
CA THR A 196 -12.27 5.86 -10.64
C THR A 196 -13.31 6.36 -9.66
N SER A 197 -13.62 5.55 -8.65
CA SER A 197 -14.61 5.84 -7.62
C SER A 197 -13.99 6.17 -6.26
N CYS A 198 -12.76 5.71 -5.99
CA CYS A 198 -12.12 5.89 -4.69
C CYS A 198 -10.60 6.11 -4.81
N VAL A 199 -10.08 7.03 -4.02
CA VAL A 199 -8.65 7.26 -3.80
C VAL A 199 -8.38 7.24 -2.30
N VAL A 200 -7.35 6.51 -1.89
CA VAL A 200 -6.83 6.51 -0.52
C VAL A 200 -5.40 7.03 -0.57
N LEU A 201 -5.16 8.17 0.04
CA LEU A 201 -3.81 8.69 0.28
C LEU A 201 -3.23 7.91 1.46
N ALA A 202 -2.13 7.25 1.25
CA ALA A 202 -1.55 6.28 2.17
C ALA A 202 -0.10 6.61 2.53
N HIS A 203 0.43 5.93 3.54
CA HIS A 203 1.83 6.02 3.96
C HIS A 203 2.28 7.45 4.32
N LEU A 204 1.40 8.22 5.00
CA LEU A 204 1.72 9.57 5.44
C LEU A 204 2.76 9.56 6.57
N SER A 205 3.73 10.46 6.48
CA SER A 205 4.69 10.72 7.55
C SER A 205 4.01 11.41 8.74
N GLU A 206 4.18 10.88 9.95
CA GLU A 206 3.65 11.52 11.17
C GLU A 206 4.30 12.87 11.49
N THR A 207 5.52 13.10 11.00
CA THR A 207 6.31 14.30 11.32
C THR A 207 6.26 15.35 10.21
N ASN A 208 6.23 14.89 8.94
CA ASN A 208 6.39 15.78 7.79
C ASN A 208 5.16 15.82 6.90
N ASN A 209 3.99 15.45 7.44
CA ASN A 209 2.72 15.52 6.75
C ASN A 209 1.56 15.62 7.74
N ASN A 210 0.39 15.94 7.23
CA ASN A 210 -0.89 15.75 7.90
C ASN A 210 -2.01 15.56 6.87
N GLU A 211 -3.16 15.08 7.32
CA GLU A 211 -4.31 14.79 6.48
C GLU A 211 -4.78 16.02 5.68
N GLU A 212 -4.88 17.19 6.32
CA GLU A 212 -5.40 18.41 5.69
C GLU A 212 -4.50 18.86 4.53
N ILE A 213 -3.18 18.80 4.71
CA ILE A 213 -2.20 19.18 3.68
C ILE A 213 -2.26 18.20 2.51
N ALA A 214 -2.26 16.88 2.79
CA ALA A 214 -2.33 15.86 1.75
C ALA A 214 -3.63 15.98 0.93
N LEU A 215 -4.78 16.15 1.59
CA LEU A 215 -6.07 16.36 0.92
C LEU A 215 -6.12 17.68 0.16
N CYS A 216 -5.54 18.75 0.69
CA CYS A 216 -5.49 20.04 0.02
C CYS A 216 -4.68 19.94 -1.27
N GLU A 217 -3.51 19.29 -1.24
CA GLU A 217 -2.68 19.12 -2.43
C GLU A 217 -3.36 18.27 -3.50
N PHE A 218 -4.01 17.18 -3.11
CA PHE A 218 -4.81 16.38 -4.02
C PHE A 218 -5.92 17.20 -4.68
N LYS A 219 -6.71 17.95 -3.90
CA LYS A 219 -7.83 18.77 -4.40
C LYS A 219 -7.38 19.93 -5.29
N LYS A 220 -6.18 20.47 -5.09
CA LYS A 220 -5.65 21.52 -6.00
C LYS A 220 -5.53 21.02 -7.43
N ARG A 221 -5.12 19.76 -7.64
CA ARG A 221 -4.95 19.14 -8.96
C ARG A 221 -6.26 18.52 -9.47
N GLU A 222 -6.96 17.79 -8.60
CA GLU A 222 -8.15 17.02 -8.96
C GLU A 222 -9.46 17.74 -8.61
N LYS A 223 -9.61 18.98 -9.06
CA LYS A 223 -10.77 19.83 -8.80
C LYS A 223 -12.13 19.26 -9.28
N LYS A 224 -12.10 18.39 -10.29
CA LYS A 224 -13.29 17.78 -10.90
C LYS A 224 -13.57 16.36 -10.42
N TYR A 225 -12.68 15.80 -9.61
CA TYR A 225 -12.90 14.47 -9.08
C TYR A 225 -14.03 14.47 -8.05
N ASN A 226 -15.07 13.67 -8.31
CA ASN A 226 -16.25 13.55 -7.47
C ASN A 226 -16.32 12.21 -6.72
N GLY A 227 -15.31 11.35 -6.90
CA GLY A 227 -15.22 10.10 -6.16
C GLY A 227 -14.80 10.32 -4.71
N LYS A 228 -14.77 9.24 -3.96
CA LYS A 228 -14.38 9.24 -2.56
C LYS A 228 -12.88 9.45 -2.41
N VAL A 229 -12.48 10.32 -1.49
CA VAL A 229 -11.07 10.49 -1.10
C VAL A 229 -10.96 10.25 0.40
N LEU A 230 -10.06 9.35 0.78
CA LEU A 230 -9.76 8.99 2.17
C LEU A 230 -8.27 9.17 2.42
N VAL A 231 -7.92 9.34 3.69
CA VAL A 231 -6.54 9.26 4.17
C VAL A 231 -6.43 8.03 5.08
N ALA A 232 -5.39 7.24 4.87
CA ALA A 232 -5.09 6.11 5.72
C ALA A 232 -4.11 6.53 6.83
N HIS A 233 -4.39 6.10 8.05
CA HIS A 233 -3.64 6.48 9.25
C HIS A 233 -2.79 5.34 9.81
N GLN A 234 -1.85 5.66 10.71
CA GLN A 234 -0.90 4.71 11.31
C GLN A 234 -1.60 3.58 12.09
N LEU A 235 -2.60 3.92 12.90
CA LEU A 235 -3.21 3.00 13.86
C LEU A 235 -4.74 2.92 13.73
N GLU A 236 -5.31 3.67 12.79
CA GLU A 236 -6.75 3.70 12.55
C GLU A 236 -7.06 3.07 11.21
N CYS A 237 -8.02 2.16 11.22
CA CYS A 237 -8.48 1.55 9.99
C CYS A 237 -9.33 2.54 9.17
N THR A 238 -9.23 2.47 7.86
CA THR A 238 -10.27 3.08 7.02
C THR A 238 -11.61 2.38 7.26
N GLU A 239 -12.70 2.98 6.79
CA GLU A 239 -13.93 2.21 6.62
C GLU A 239 -13.72 1.06 5.62
N LEU A 240 -14.65 0.10 5.60
CA LEU A 240 -14.68 -0.93 4.56
C LEU A 240 -15.18 -0.32 3.25
N ILE A 241 -14.33 -0.30 2.25
CA ILE A 241 -14.60 0.27 0.93
C ILE A 241 -15.09 -0.85 0.00
N GLN A 242 -16.21 -0.61 -0.67
CA GLN A 242 -16.75 -1.51 -1.70
C GLN A 242 -16.52 -0.88 -3.08
N ILE A 243 -15.85 -1.58 -3.99
CA ILE A 243 -15.60 -1.17 -5.38
C ILE A 243 -16.05 -2.21 -6.40
#